data_64ee90a2219af6aa692487ae385a82ad
#
_entry.id   64ee90a2219af6aa692487ae385a82ad
#
_cell.length_a   1.000
_cell.length_b   1.000
_cell.length_c   1.000
_cell.angle_alpha   90.00
_cell.angle_beta   90.00
_cell.angle_gamma   90.00
#
_symmetry.space_group_name_H-M   'P 1'
#
loop_
_entity.id
_entity.type
_entity.pdbx_description
1 polymer ?
#
loop_
_entity_poly.entity_id
_entity_poly.type
_entity_poly.pdbx_seq_one_letter_code
_entity_poly.pdbx_strand_id
1 'polypeptide(L)'
;MTATLIDTRNLSDSEVVIYVVIAVLLCLIILQLALDSYFVPILLLLNIGIAVLYNMGTNIFLGEISYITKAISAVLQLGVTMDFAIFLYHSYVQEKNNTSSKEKAMASAITKTFTSVLGSSLTTIAGFLALCSMNLTLGKDIGIVMAKGVLFGVISVVTILPAMILECDKLIEKTKHKEILPKFTHLRDFIIKHYVVIAVLFIVILPIAFYGYRNTEVYYKLDKSLPETLSSIQANNSLKEDFNMASMEMLLVDKNMPEYKANEMIEKIENIEGIEWAIGYSKLGSIGIPKTALPQDLIDVFQSDKYQMILINSKYEIATDELNEQVKELTNIIKKYDENAILAGEGPLMKDLVEISDHDFNSVNITSIAVIFIIMLFVLKSISLPVILIVVIEFAIFINMGIPYYTNVTLPFVASIVIGTIQLGATIDYAILITNKYINARKENKDKKEAAKESLGTPISSIIVSGLCFFGATFGVGFYSKIEMIGSLCTLMSRGAIVSMLTVICVLPAFLIIFDKLICKTTIGMKK
;
A
#
# COMPACT_ATOMS: atom_id res chain seq x y z
N MET A 1 5.05 8.93 -23.86
CA MET A 1 4.83 7.73 -23.00
C MET A 1 6.00 6.74 -22.96
N THR A 2 6.48 6.16 -24.03
CA THR A 2 7.55 5.13 -23.98
C THR A 2 8.86 5.63 -23.36
N ALA A 3 9.35 6.82 -23.74
CA ALA A 3 10.56 7.42 -23.16
C ALA A 3 10.40 7.65 -21.64
N THR A 4 9.26 8.18 -21.21
CA THR A 4 8.93 8.39 -19.80
C THR A 4 8.94 7.08 -19.00
N LEU A 5 8.40 5.99 -19.56
CA LEU A 5 8.42 4.67 -18.91
C LEU A 5 9.84 4.10 -18.78
N ILE A 6 10.69 4.30 -19.79
CA ILE A 6 12.10 3.87 -19.74
C ILE A 6 12.86 4.67 -18.67
N ASP A 7 12.70 5.98 -18.65
CA ASP A 7 13.34 6.85 -17.67
C ASP A 7 12.89 6.50 -16.24
N THR A 8 11.59 6.25 -16.04
CA THR A 8 11.04 5.81 -14.75
C THR A 8 11.63 4.49 -14.29
N ARG A 9 11.71 3.52 -15.19
CA ARG A 9 12.30 2.21 -14.88
C ARG A 9 13.78 2.34 -14.51
N ASN A 10 14.55 3.08 -15.27
CA ASN A 10 15.99 3.28 -15.02
C ASN A 10 16.23 4.00 -13.68
N LEU A 11 15.41 5.02 -13.38
CA LEU A 11 15.47 5.73 -12.12
C LEU A 11 15.13 4.80 -10.95
N SER A 12 14.03 4.05 -11.07
CA SER A 12 13.61 3.08 -10.05
C SER A 12 14.69 2.03 -9.79
N ASP A 13 15.27 1.41 -10.84
CA ASP A 13 16.31 0.40 -10.69
C ASP A 13 17.57 0.95 -10.01
N SER A 14 17.91 2.22 -10.23
CA SER A 14 19.04 2.87 -9.56
C SER A 14 18.79 3.17 -8.07
N GLU A 15 17.54 3.40 -7.67
CA GLU A 15 17.18 3.79 -6.31
C GLU A 15 16.87 2.60 -5.38
N VAL A 16 16.43 1.44 -5.92
CA VAL A 16 15.99 0.27 -5.12
C VAL A 16 17.04 -0.18 -4.11
N VAL A 17 18.31 -0.26 -4.49
CA VAL A 17 19.41 -0.69 -3.60
C VAL A 17 19.57 0.31 -2.44
N ILE A 18 19.47 1.59 -2.73
CA ILE A 18 19.59 2.66 -1.73
C ILE A 18 18.41 2.61 -0.76
N TYR A 19 17.19 2.35 -1.24
CA TYR A 19 16.01 2.16 -0.39
C TYR A 19 16.22 1.06 0.65
N VAL A 20 16.71 -0.09 0.22
CA VAL A 20 16.97 -1.22 1.13
C VAL A 20 18.05 -0.87 2.15
N VAL A 21 19.13 -0.22 1.73
CA VAL A 21 20.21 0.18 2.64
C VAL A 21 19.70 1.17 3.68
N ILE A 22 18.96 2.20 3.28
CA ILE A 22 18.39 3.19 4.21
C ILE A 22 17.42 2.50 5.20
N ALA A 23 16.53 1.65 4.71
CA ALA A 23 15.57 0.93 5.54
C ALA A 23 16.26 0.03 6.58
N VAL A 24 17.29 -0.74 6.16
CA VAL A 24 18.06 -1.60 7.05
C VAL A 24 18.82 -0.78 8.10
N LEU A 25 19.46 0.33 7.73
CA LEU A 25 20.19 1.19 8.67
C LEU A 25 19.25 1.82 9.71
N LEU A 26 18.09 2.35 9.28
CA LEU A 26 17.13 2.93 10.22
C LEU A 26 16.53 1.89 11.15
N CYS A 27 16.18 0.71 10.63
CA CYS A 27 15.72 -0.40 11.46
C CYS A 27 16.81 -0.87 12.44
N LEU A 28 18.06 -0.95 11.99
CA LEU A 28 19.19 -1.30 12.86
C LEU A 28 19.31 -0.33 14.03
N ILE A 29 19.27 0.98 13.77
CA ILE A 29 19.35 2.01 14.82
C ILE A 29 18.19 1.86 15.82
N ILE A 30 16.96 1.70 15.33
CA ILE A 30 15.77 1.54 16.18
C ILE A 30 15.89 0.29 17.05
N LEU A 31 16.28 -0.84 16.46
CA LEU A 31 16.43 -2.09 17.20
C LEU A 31 17.57 -2.06 18.20
N GLN A 32 18.68 -1.35 17.90
CA GLN A 32 19.79 -1.16 18.84
C GLN A 32 19.37 -0.39 20.10
N LEU A 33 18.46 0.57 19.93
CA LEU A 33 17.91 1.33 21.05
C LEU A 33 16.86 0.53 21.84
N ALA A 34 16.19 -0.41 21.16
CA ALA A 34 15.01 -1.10 21.68
C ALA A 34 15.32 -2.43 22.39
N LEU A 35 16.30 -3.15 21.92
CA LEU A 35 16.63 -4.49 22.43
C LEU A 35 17.79 -4.45 23.45
N ASP A 36 17.95 -5.54 24.18
CA ASP A 36 18.90 -5.69 25.27
C ASP A 36 20.30 -6.19 24.86
N SER A 37 20.57 -6.31 23.56
CA SER A 37 21.85 -6.77 23.01
C SER A 37 22.17 -6.12 21.68
N TYR A 38 23.40 -5.69 21.47
CA TYR A 38 23.87 -5.10 20.20
C TYR A 38 23.92 -6.11 19.04
N PHE A 39 23.97 -7.41 19.33
CA PHE A 39 24.06 -8.45 18.30
C PHE A 39 22.71 -8.94 17.80
N VAL A 40 21.68 -8.90 18.63
CA VAL A 40 20.32 -9.37 18.28
C VAL A 40 19.73 -8.62 17.08
N PRO A 41 19.78 -7.28 16.97
CA PRO A 41 19.31 -6.57 15.79
C PRO A 41 19.92 -7.08 14.49
N ILE A 42 21.20 -7.42 14.50
CA ILE A 42 21.90 -7.96 13.32
C ILE A 42 21.31 -9.32 12.93
N LEU A 43 21.06 -10.20 13.92
CA LEU A 43 20.43 -11.50 13.65
C LEU A 43 19.02 -11.37 13.10
N LEU A 44 18.22 -10.46 13.66
CA LEU A 44 16.86 -10.23 13.19
C LEU A 44 16.84 -9.71 11.73
N LEU A 45 17.67 -8.71 11.43
CA LEU A 45 17.82 -8.16 10.10
C LEU A 45 18.35 -9.18 9.09
N LEU A 46 19.34 -10.00 9.49
CA LEU A 46 19.87 -11.06 8.64
C LEU A 46 18.80 -12.11 8.31
N ASN A 47 18.03 -12.53 9.31
CA ASN A 47 16.92 -13.46 9.11
C ASN A 47 15.88 -12.93 8.11
N ILE A 48 15.49 -11.67 8.25
CA ILE A 48 14.54 -11.05 7.31
C ILE A 48 15.19 -10.86 5.94
N GLY A 49 16.47 -10.50 5.88
CA GLY A 49 17.22 -10.42 4.63
C GLY A 49 17.18 -11.73 3.84
N ILE A 50 17.33 -12.88 4.50
CA ILE A 50 17.19 -14.20 3.88
C ILE A 50 15.76 -14.38 3.35
N ALA A 51 14.73 -14.04 4.12
CA ALA A 51 13.34 -14.14 3.67
C ALA A 51 13.05 -13.21 2.47
N VAL A 52 13.63 -12.00 2.43
CA VAL A 52 13.53 -11.08 1.29
C VAL A 52 14.21 -11.68 0.05
N LEU A 53 15.39 -12.28 0.20
CA LEU A 53 16.08 -12.95 -0.92
C LEU A 53 15.25 -14.08 -1.50
N TYR A 54 14.62 -14.92 -0.67
CA TYR A 54 13.71 -15.97 -1.15
C TYR A 54 12.49 -15.37 -1.86
N ASN A 55 11.90 -14.32 -1.31
CA ASN A 55 10.76 -13.66 -1.93
C ASN A 55 11.14 -13.06 -3.29
N MET A 56 12.22 -12.29 -3.37
CA MET A 56 12.67 -11.69 -4.62
C MET A 56 13.10 -12.74 -5.65
N GLY A 57 13.85 -13.75 -5.23
CA GLY A 57 14.32 -14.83 -6.12
C GLY A 57 13.18 -15.64 -6.73
N THR A 58 12.13 -15.91 -5.96
CA THR A 58 10.95 -16.65 -6.46
C THR A 58 10.02 -15.83 -7.34
N ASN A 59 10.25 -14.53 -7.54
CA ASN A 59 9.51 -13.71 -8.51
C ASN A 59 9.73 -14.18 -9.95
N ILE A 60 10.80 -14.91 -10.25
CA ILE A 60 11.03 -15.52 -11.56
C ILE A 60 9.86 -16.40 -12.02
N PHE A 61 9.11 -17.00 -11.09
CA PHE A 61 7.94 -17.82 -11.40
C PHE A 61 6.68 -16.99 -11.72
N LEU A 62 6.70 -15.69 -11.44
CA LEU A 62 5.59 -14.77 -11.74
C LEU A 62 5.75 -14.13 -13.13
N GLY A 63 6.91 -14.27 -13.76
CA GLY A 63 7.26 -13.61 -15.01
C GLY A 63 7.65 -12.15 -14.78
N GLU A 64 6.83 -11.21 -15.22
CA GLU A 64 7.06 -9.78 -15.03
C GLU A 64 6.35 -9.26 -13.80
N ILE A 65 6.99 -8.37 -13.06
CA ILE A 65 6.40 -7.62 -11.93
C ILE A 65 6.59 -6.12 -12.16
N SER A 66 5.67 -5.32 -11.65
CA SER A 66 5.74 -3.86 -11.73
C SER A 66 7.02 -3.32 -11.08
N TYR A 67 7.61 -2.26 -11.67
CA TYR A 67 8.75 -1.56 -11.08
C TYR A 67 8.43 -0.99 -9.69
N ILE A 68 7.19 -0.58 -9.44
CA ILE A 68 6.72 -0.14 -8.12
C ILE A 68 6.81 -1.29 -7.12
N THR A 69 6.25 -2.46 -7.48
CA THR A 69 6.32 -3.66 -6.63
C THR A 69 7.76 -4.06 -6.33
N LYS A 70 8.64 -4.04 -7.35
CA LYS A 70 10.07 -4.33 -7.20
C LYS A 70 10.75 -3.36 -6.23
N ALA A 71 10.44 -2.08 -6.33
CA ALA A 71 11.06 -1.04 -5.53
C ALA A 71 10.66 -1.10 -4.04
N ILE A 72 9.38 -1.35 -3.75
CA ILE A 72 8.87 -1.23 -2.39
C ILE A 72 8.78 -2.55 -1.63
N SER A 73 8.70 -3.70 -2.32
CA SER A 73 8.39 -4.99 -1.68
C SER A 73 9.42 -5.42 -0.64
N ALA A 74 10.71 -5.21 -0.88
CA ALA A 74 11.76 -5.56 0.09
C ALA A 74 11.66 -4.71 1.37
N VAL A 75 11.41 -3.42 1.23
CA VAL A 75 11.25 -2.46 2.33
C VAL A 75 9.99 -2.76 3.14
N LEU A 76 8.88 -3.03 2.44
CA LEU A 76 7.61 -3.40 3.08
C LEU A 76 7.69 -4.72 3.80
N GLN A 77 8.30 -5.73 3.17
CA GLN A 77 8.51 -7.03 3.80
C GLN A 77 9.33 -6.89 5.07
N LEU A 78 10.43 -6.10 5.03
CA LEU A 78 11.25 -5.82 6.22
C LEU A 78 10.39 -5.21 7.33
N GLY A 79 9.58 -4.20 7.03
CA GLY A 79 8.72 -3.55 8.02
C GLY A 79 7.66 -4.48 8.60
N VAL A 80 6.93 -5.21 7.75
CA VAL A 80 5.79 -6.05 8.15
C VAL A 80 6.23 -7.33 8.86
N THR A 81 7.38 -7.92 8.50
CA THR A 81 7.79 -9.22 9.09
C THR A 81 8.69 -9.08 10.32
N MET A 82 9.16 -7.87 10.62
CA MET A 82 9.99 -7.60 11.80
C MET A 82 9.27 -7.96 13.10
N ASP A 83 7.98 -7.77 13.16
CA ASP A 83 7.12 -8.00 14.32
C ASP A 83 7.21 -9.43 14.81
N PHE A 84 7.14 -10.38 13.90
CA PHE A 84 7.21 -11.80 14.22
C PHE A 84 8.55 -12.18 14.84
N ALA A 85 9.64 -11.60 14.34
CA ALA A 85 10.98 -11.83 14.82
C ALA A 85 11.19 -11.23 16.23
N ILE A 86 10.76 -9.99 16.46
CA ILE A 86 10.81 -9.32 17.75
C ILE A 86 9.99 -10.09 18.79
N PHE A 87 8.79 -10.54 18.40
CA PHE A 87 7.88 -11.24 19.27
C PHE A 87 8.43 -12.59 19.72
N LEU A 88 9.03 -13.36 18.80
CA LEU A 88 9.70 -14.61 19.12
C LEU A 88 10.91 -14.38 20.07
N TYR A 89 11.74 -13.37 19.78
CA TYR A 89 12.89 -13.06 20.62
C TYR A 89 12.49 -12.68 22.04
N HIS A 90 11.49 -11.78 22.22
CA HIS A 90 11.01 -11.42 23.55
C HIS A 90 10.44 -12.61 24.32
N SER A 91 9.72 -13.52 23.63
CA SER A 91 9.23 -14.76 24.23
C SER A 91 10.39 -15.66 24.66
N TYR A 92 11.43 -15.79 23.81
CA TYR A 92 12.62 -16.56 24.15
C TYR A 92 13.34 -16.02 25.39
N VAL A 93 13.56 -14.70 25.48
CA VAL A 93 14.17 -14.08 26.66
C VAL A 93 13.37 -14.35 27.92
N GLN A 94 12.03 -14.25 27.83
CA GLN A 94 11.15 -14.54 28.96
C GLN A 94 11.24 -16.01 29.41
N GLU A 95 11.24 -16.96 28.47
CA GLU A 95 11.34 -18.39 28.76
C GLU A 95 12.72 -18.80 29.26
N LYS A 96 13.78 -18.15 28.76
CA LYS A 96 15.18 -18.38 29.20
C LYS A 96 15.37 -18.05 30.69
N ASN A 97 14.66 -17.06 31.20
CA ASN A 97 14.70 -16.72 32.63
C ASN A 97 13.99 -17.78 33.53
N ASN A 98 13.11 -18.61 32.96
CA ASN A 98 12.33 -19.62 33.67
C ASN A 98 12.85 -21.05 33.48
N THR A 99 13.83 -21.28 32.60
CA THR A 99 14.28 -22.61 32.19
C THR A 99 15.80 -22.67 32.13
N SER A 100 16.37 -23.75 32.60
CA SER A 100 17.84 -23.96 32.65
C SER A 100 18.49 -24.33 31.30
N SER A 101 17.71 -24.77 30.29
CA SER A 101 18.22 -25.13 28.96
C SER A 101 17.71 -24.14 27.91
N LYS A 102 18.64 -23.57 27.13
CA LYS A 102 18.33 -22.64 26.04
C LYS A 102 17.46 -23.27 24.95
N GLU A 103 17.65 -24.57 24.65
CA GLU A 103 16.87 -25.32 23.67
C GLU A 103 15.40 -25.49 24.15
N LYS A 104 15.22 -25.83 25.44
CA LYS A 104 13.86 -25.95 26.01
C LYS A 104 13.17 -24.58 26.08
N ALA A 105 13.92 -23.52 26.42
CA ALA A 105 13.39 -22.17 26.41
C ALA A 105 12.94 -21.75 25.01
N MET A 106 13.73 -22.05 23.97
CA MET A 106 13.37 -21.76 22.59
C MET A 106 12.15 -22.58 22.12
N ALA A 107 12.11 -23.88 22.42
CA ALA A 107 10.95 -24.72 22.09
C ALA A 107 9.67 -24.21 22.75
N SER A 108 9.74 -23.78 24.03
CA SER A 108 8.61 -23.17 24.74
C SER A 108 8.20 -21.85 24.10
N ALA A 109 9.17 -20.98 23.74
CA ALA A 109 8.90 -19.71 23.09
C ALA A 109 8.20 -19.90 21.75
N ILE A 110 8.69 -20.81 20.88
CA ILE A 110 8.03 -21.14 19.61
C ILE A 110 6.60 -21.60 19.85
N THR A 111 6.38 -22.57 20.77
CA THR A 111 5.05 -23.11 21.04
C THR A 111 4.07 -22.04 21.52
N LYS A 112 4.51 -21.12 22.38
CA LYS A 112 3.68 -20.04 22.92
C LYS A 112 3.35 -18.97 21.88
N THR A 113 4.29 -18.68 20.98
CA THR A 113 4.13 -17.63 19.98
C THR A 113 3.49 -18.12 18.69
N PHE A 114 3.61 -19.41 18.37
CA PHE A 114 3.20 -20.00 17.11
C PHE A 114 1.75 -19.68 16.72
N THR A 115 0.81 -19.89 17.63
CA THR A 115 -0.62 -19.63 17.35
C THR A 115 -0.89 -18.16 17.09
N SER A 116 -0.23 -17.25 17.82
CA SER A 116 -0.39 -15.81 17.63
C SER A 116 0.26 -15.35 16.32
N VAL A 117 1.47 -15.83 16.03
CA VAL A 117 2.19 -15.52 14.78
C VAL A 117 1.45 -16.06 13.56
N LEU A 118 0.94 -17.31 13.62
CA LEU A 118 0.12 -17.85 12.53
C LEU A 118 -1.19 -17.08 12.33
N GLY A 119 -1.87 -16.72 13.41
CA GLY A 119 -3.12 -15.97 13.33
C GLY A 119 -2.92 -14.61 12.70
N SER A 120 -1.89 -13.87 13.13
CA SER A 120 -1.57 -12.55 12.59
C SER A 120 -1.02 -12.63 11.16
N SER A 121 -0.10 -13.53 10.88
CA SER A 121 0.42 -13.68 9.51
C SER A 121 -0.67 -14.05 8.49
N LEU A 122 -1.65 -14.87 8.89
CA LEU A 122 -2.76 -15.22 8.02
C LEU A 122 -3.64 -14.01 7.69
N THR A 123 -3.90 -13.14 8.67
CA THR A 123 -4.64 -11.88 8.42
C THR A 123 -3.85 -10.93 7.53
N THR A 124 -2.55 -10.83 7.72
CA THR A 124 -1.67 -9.99 6.90
C THR A 124 -1.56 -10.52 5.46
N ILE A 125 -1.37 -11.82 5.27
CA ILE A 125 -1.37 -12.48 3.95
C ILE A 125 -2.71 -12.25 3.25
N ALA A 126 -3.82 -12.43 3.95
CA ALA A 126 -5.15 -12.22 3.38
C ALA A 126 -5.41 -10.76 3.03
N GLY A 127 -4.94 -9.81 3.84
CA GLY A 127 -4.96 -8.39 3.52
C GLY A 127 -4.25 -8.09 2.20
N PHE A 128 -3.03 -8.61 2.01
CA PHE A 128 -2.32 -8.46 0.74
C PHE A 128 -3.03 -9.15 -0.42
N LEU A 129 -3.55 -10.36 -0.23
CA LEU A 129 -4.30 -11.07 -1.27
C LEU A 129 -5.60 -10.36 -1.66
N ALA A 130 -6.21 -9.56 -0.78
CA ALA A 130 -7.36 -8.74 -1.13
C ALA A 130 -7.07 -7.73 -2.24
N LEU A 131 -5.80 -7.27 -2.39
CA LEU A 131 -5.38 -6.45 -3.52
C LEU A 131 -5.54 -7.16 -4.88
N CYS A 132 -5.59 -8.50 -4.89
CA CYS A 132 -5.83 -9.24 -6.13
C CYS A 132 -7.27 -9.09 -6.67
N SER A 133 -8.19 -8.47 -5.90
CA SER A 133 -9.53 -8.13 -6.38
C SER A 133 -9.57 -6.89 -7.29
N MET A 134 -8.43 -6.19 -7.44
CA MET A 134 -8.29 -5.07 -8.38
C MET A 134 -8.35 -5.54 -9.83
N ASN A 135 -8.94 -4.72 -10.68
CA ASN A 135 -8.82 -4.85 -12.13
C ASN A 135 -7.41 -4.45 -12.59
N LEU A 136 -6.78 -3.49 -11.92
CA LEU A 136 -5.40 -3.08 -12.20
C LEU A 136 -4.42 -4.19 -11.81
N THR A 137 -3.58 -4.61 -12.77
CA THR A 137 -2.57 -5.67 -12.56
C THR A 137 -1.58 -5.35 -11.46
N LEU A 138 -1.33 -4.07 -11.20
CA LEU A 138 -0.45 -3.60 -10.12
C LEU A 138 -0.89 -4.11 -8.75
N GLY A 139 -2.21 -4.13 -8.47
CA GLY A 139 -2.73 -4.66 -7.21
C GLY A 139 -2.45 -6.15 -7.04
N LYS A 140 -2.60 -6.91 -8.12
CA LYS A 140 -2.28 -8.33 -8.16
C LYS A 140 -0.79 -8.59 -7.92
N ASP A 141 0.09 -7.79 -8.53
CA ASP A 141 1.53 -7.91 -8.36
C ASP A 141 1.95 -7.63 -6.91
N ILE A 142 1.54 -6.49 -6.35
CA ILE A 142 1.83 -6.14 -4.96
C ILE A 142 1.23 -7.19 -4.02
N GLY A 143 -0.02 -7.58 -4.24
CA GLY A 143 -0.74 -8.53 -3.40
C GLY A 143 -0.03 -9.88 -3.31
N ILE A 144 0.32 -10.49 -4.44
CA ILE A 144 0.98 -11.80 -4.48
C ILE A 144 2.41 -11.73 -3.93
N VAL A 145 3.20 -10.72 -4.34
CA VAL A 145 4.60 -10.60 -3.90
C VAL A 145 4.67 -10.35 -2.40
N MET A 146 3.79 -9.51 -1.85
CA MET A 146 3.77 -9.23 -0.42
C MET A 146 3.21 -10.40 0.39
N ALA A 147 2.13 -11.04 -0.04
CA ALA A 147 1.60 -12.24 0.62
C ALA A 147 2.65 -13.36 0.70
N LYS A 148 3.37 -13.61 -0.40
CA LYS A 148 4.49 -14.54 -0.47
C LYS A 148 5.64 -14.09 0.43
N GLY A 149 5.95 -12.80 0.47
CA GLY A 149 6.97 -12.21 1.34
C GLY A 149 6.69 -12.45 2.82
N VAL A 150 5.45 -12.24 3.27
CA VAL A 150 5.02 -12.54 4.64
C VAL A 150 5.12 -14.04 4.95
N LEU A 151 4.72 -14.89 4.02
CA LEU A 151 4.84 -16.35 4.17
C LEU A 151 6.29 -16.78 4.38
N PHE A 152 7.22 -16.33 3.54
CA PHE A 152 8.65 -16.61 3.71
C PHE A 152 9.21 -16.01 5.00
N GLY A 153 8.73 -14.81 5.39
CA GLY A 153 9.08 -14.19 6.67
C GLY A 153 8.73 -15.07 7.85
N VAL A 154 7.49 -15.56 7.91
CA VAL A 154 7.04 -16.46 8.99
C VAL A 154 7.81 -17.78 9.01
N ILE A 155 8.01 -18.40 7.84
CA ILE A 155 8.81 -19.64 7.75
C ILE A 155 10.22 -19.40 8.28
N SER A 156 10.86 -18.31 7.88
CA SER A 156 12.21 -17.94 8.33
C SER A 156 12.28 -17.69 9.84
N VAL A 157 11.28 -16.99 10.40
CA VAL A 157 11.21 -16.69 11.85
C VAL A 157 11.00 -17.96 12.68
N VAL A 158 10.26 -18.95 12.18
CA VAL A 158 10.02 -20.20 12.94
C VAL A 158 11.13 -21.23 12.76
N THR A 159 11.90 -21.16 11.66
CA THR A 159 12.93 -22.16 11.33
C THR A 159 14.35 -21.62 11.48
N ILE A 160 14.70 -20.57 10.76
CA ILE A 160 16.07 -20.03 10.67
C ILE A 160 16.43 -19.22 11.91
N LEU A 161 15.55 -18.29 12.32
CA LEU A 161 15.84 -17.40 13.45
C LEU A 161 16.11 -18.15 14.77
N PRO A 162 15.36 -19.21 15.16
CA PRO A 162 15.67 -19.98 16.36
C PRO A 162 17.06 -20.61 16.33
N ALA A 163 17.47 -21.18 15.19
CA ALA A 163 18.80 -21.76 15.02
C ALA A 163 19.90 -20.68 15.16
N MET A 164 19.71 -19.52 14.52
CA MET A 164 20.64 -18.40 14.62
C MET A 164 20.79 -17.89 16.07
N ILE A 165 19.69 -17.75 16.81
CA ILE A 165 19.72 -17.30 18.20
C ILE A 165 20.44 -18.33 19.08
N LEU A 166 20.15 -19.63 18.92
CA LEU A 166 20.77 -20.69 19.74
C LEU A 166 22.27 -20.81 19.48
N GLU A 167 22.72 -20.76 18.23
CA GLU A 167 24.15 -20.78 17.88
C GLU A 167 24.89 -19.55 18.38
N CYS A 168 24.27 -18.38 18.26
CA CYS A 168 24.86 -17.10 18.62
C CYS A 168 24.62 -16.72 20.10
N ASP A 169 24.05 -17.59 20.93
CA ASP A 169 23.66 -17.29 22.31
C ASP A 169 24.81 -16.71 23.14
N LYS A 170 26.03 -17.24 22.99
CA LYS A 170 27.23 -16.70 23.67
C LYS A 170 27.58 -15.27 23.24
N LEU A 171 27.38 -14.93 21.96
CA LEU A 171 27.63 -13.57 21.45
C LEU A 171 26.53 -12.61 21.92
N ILE A 172 25.30 -13.07 21.98
CA ILE A 172 24.16 -12.30 22.50
C ILE A 172 24.43 -11.92 23.96
N GLU A 173 24.84 -12.89 24.81
CA GLU A 173 25.14 -12.65 26.22
C GLU A 173 26.35 -11.70 26.39
N LYS A 174 27.39 -11.83 25.55
CA LYS A 174 28.60 -10.97 25.61
C LYS A 174 28.29 -9.53 25.19
N THR A 175 27.33 -9.31 24.32
CA THR A 175 26.93 -7.98 23.79
C THR A 175 25.72 -7.39 24.50
N LYS A 176 25.31 -7.99 25.62
CA LYS A 176 24.15 -7.56 26.39
C LYS A 176 24.36 -6.19 27.01
N HIS A 177 23.38 -5.35 26.94
CA HIS A 177 23.35 -4.03 27.56
C HIS A 177 22.00 -3.74 28.21
N LYS A 178 21.91 -2.68 28.98
CA LYS A 178 20.66 -2.27 29.60
C LYS A 178 19.72 -1.71 28.52
N GLU A 179 18.46 -2.18 28.52
CA GLU A 179 17.41 -1.60 27.66
C GLU A 179 17.34 -0.08 27.84
N ILE A 180 17.42 0.64 26.72
CA ILE A 180 17.36 2.11 26.69
C ILE A 180 15.89 2.57 26.69
N LEU A 181 15.00 1.79 26.05
CA LEU A 181 13.58 2.10 26.02
C LEU A 181 12.97 1.99 27.43
N PRO A 182 12.21 3.02 27.86
CA PRO A 182 11.57 3.01 29.17
C PRO A 182 10.45 1.95 29.21
N LYS A 183 10.23 1.40 30.38
CA LYS A 183 9.02 0.62 30.63
C LYS A 183 7.82 1.58 30.62
N PHE A 184 6.94 1.46 29.63
CA PHE A 184 5.80 2.37 29.40
C PHE A 184 4.67 2.22 30.45
N THR A 185 5.02 1.99 31.71
CA THR A 185 4.07 1.79 32.80
C THR A 185 3.21 3.02 33.07
N HIS A 186 3.79 4.22 33.02
CA HIS A 186 3.05 5.46 33.19
C HIS A 186 2.04 5.70 32.06
N LEU A 187 2.41 5.44 30.82
CA LEU A 187 1.52 5.55 29.66
C LEU A 187 0.36 4.56 29.78
N ARG A 188 0.64 3.31 30.13
CA ARG A 188 -0.36 2.28 30.37
C ARG A 188 -1.37 2.71 31.44
N ASP A 189 -0.89 3.15 32.59
CA ASP A 189 -1.73 3.54 33.72
C ASP A 189 -2.55 4.79 33.39
N PHE A 190 -2.00 5.73 32.62
CA PHE A 190 -2.70 6.91 32.11
C PHE A 190 -3.87 6.51 31.18
N ILE A 191 -3.63 5.61 30.20
CA ILE A 191 -4.64 5.14 29.27
C ILE A 191 -5.80 4.48 30.02
N ILE A 192 -5.51 3.57 30.94
CA ILE A 192 -6.54 2.86 31.71
C ILE A 192 -7.30 3.81 32.63
N LYS A 193 -6.66 4.82 33.20
CA LYS A 193 -7.33 5.83 34.03
C LYS A 193 -8.30 6.69 33.22
N HIS A 194 -7.93 7.06 31.99
CA HIS A 194 -8.66 8.01 31.14
C HIS A 194 -9.41 7.36 29.97
N TYR A 195 -9.72 6.05 30.04
CA TYR A 195 -10.34 5.30 28.94
C TYR A 195 -11.64 5.91 28.39
N VAL A 196 -12.45 6.55 29.26
CA VAL A 196 -13.69 7.22 28.83
C VAL A 196 -13.39 8.47 28.00
N VAL A 197 -12.39 9.27 28.42
CA VAL A 197 -11.98 10.48 27.66
C VAL A 197 -11.43 10.08 26.30
N ILE A 198 -10.64 9.01 26.22
CA ILE A 198 -10.11 8.47 24.95
C ILE A 198 -11.27 8.03 24.04
N ALA A 199 -12.29 7.35 24.58
CA ALA A 199 -13.45 6.95 23.79
C ALA A 199 -14.26 8.16 23.29
N VAL A 200 -14.39 9.22 24.09
CA VAL A 200 -15.05 10.46 23.66
C VAL A 200 -14.25 11.15 22.56
N LEU A 201 -12.90 11.24 22.72
CA LEU A 201 -12.02 11.79 21.69
C LEU A 201 -12.14 11.02 20.36
N PHE A 202 -12.21 9.68 20.43
CA PHE A 202 -12.46 8.86 19.24
C PHE A 202 -13.75 9.29 18.52
N ILE A 203 -14.88 9.43 19.26
CA ILE A 203 -16.18 9.81 18.68
C ILE A 203 -16.12 11.21 18.05
N VAL A 204 -15.36 12.15 18.63
CA VAL A 204 -15.22 13.51 18.09
C VAL A 204 -14.32 13.56 16.86
N ILE A 205 -13.21 12.83 16.88
CA ILE A 205 -12.23 12.85 15.78
C ILE A 205 -12.70 12.02 14.58
N LEU A 206 -13.48 10.96 14.80
CA LEU A 206 -13.95 10.06 13.75
C LEU A 206 -14.64 10.78 12.57
N PRO A 207 -15.65 11.65 12.78
CA PRO A 207 -16.30 12.35 11.67
C PRO A 207 -15.36 13.31 10.95
N ILE A 208 -14.42 13.95 11.64
CA ILE A 208 -13.42 14.84 11.07
C ILE A 208 -12.46 14.04 10.18
N ALA A 209 -11.94 12.94 10.69
CA ALA A 209 -11.05 12.05 9.96
C ALA A 209 -11.75 11.43 8.73
N PHE A 210 -12.99 10.99 8.88
CA PHE A 210 -13.80 10.44 7.79
C PHE A 210 -14.12 11.49 6.71
N TYR A 211 -14.42 12.73 7.12
CA TYR A 211 -14.64 13.81 6.17
C TYR A 211 -13.38 14.12 5.35
N GLY A 212 -12.22 14.23 5.99
CA GLY A 212 -10.94 14.40 5.30
C GLY A 212 -10.64 13.24 4.35
N TYR A 213 -10.83 12.00 4.80
CA TYR A 213 -10.65 10.80 3.98
C TYR A 213 -11.50 10.80 2.70
N ARG A 214 -12.76 11.20 2.78
CA ARG A 214 -13.69 11.23 1.64
C ARG A 214 -13.41 12.35 0.64
N ASN A 215 -12.76 13.41 1.08
CA ASN A 215 -12.50 14.61 0.27
C ASN A 215 -11.01 14.77 -0.08
N THR A 216 -10.17 13.77 0.19
CA THR A 216 -8.76 13.78 -0.25
C THR A 216 -8.70 13.64 -1.76
N GLU A 217 -8.07 14.61 -2.41
CA GLU A 217 -7.89 14.63 -3.86
C GLU A 217 -6.83 13.63 -4.31
N VAL A 218 -7.07 13.01 -5.47
CA VAL A 218 -6.18 12.02 -6.10
C VAL A 218 -5.82 12.49 -7.50
N TYR A 219 -4.55 12.33 -7.88
CA TYR A 219 -4.14 12.55 -9.24
C TYR A 219 -3.79 11.22 -9.94
N TYR A 220 -4.04 11.17 -11.26
CA TYR A 220 -3.84 9.99 -12.09
C TYR A 220 -2.65 10.12 -13.04
N LYS A 221 -2.15 11.33 -13.24
CA LYS A 221 -1.09 11.66 -14.17
C LYS A 221 0.26 11.12 -13.69
N LEU A 222 0.78 10.08 -14.36
CA LEU A 222 2.02 9.39 -13.97
C LEU A 222 3.27 10.25 -14.12
N ASP A 223 3.31 11.15 -15.10
CA ASP A 223 4.43 12.04 -15.35
C ASP A 223 4.62 13.10 -14.24
N LYS A 224 3.54 13.51 -13.55
CA LYS A 224 3.65 14.35 -12.34
C LYS A 224 4.48 13.72 -11.23
N SER A 225 4.61 12.40 -11.24
CA SER A 225 5.37 11.67 -10.23
C SER A 225 6.87 11.61 -10.49
N LEU A 226 7.34 12.22 -11.59
CA LEU A 226 8.73 12.15 -12.06
C LEU A 226 9.45 13.50 -11.94
N PRO A 227 10.78 13.49 -11.72
CA PRO A 227 11.56 14.72 -11.70
C PRO A 227 11.49 15.49 -13.03
N GLU A 228 11.30 16.79 -12.96
CA GLU A 228 11.32 17.69 -14.14
C GLU A 228 12.67 17.71 -14.87
N THR A 229 13.72 17.21 -14.25
CA THR A 229 15.06 17.11 -14.84
C THR A 229 15.23 15.99 -15.85
N LEU A 230 14.26 15.10 -15.96
CA LEU A 230 14.31 14.01 -16.95
C LEU A 230 14.08 14.53 -18.36
N SER A 231 14.87 14.01 -19.31
CA SER A 231 14.83 14.46 -20.72
C SER A 231 13.47 14.23 -21.37
N SER A 232 12.77 13.14 -21.01
CA SER A 232 11.42 12.86 -21.51
C SER A 232 10.39 13.85 -21.00
N ILE A 233 10.50 14.31 -19.74
CA ILE A 233 9.60 15.32 -19.15
C ILE A 233 9.85 16.68 -19.79
N GLN A 234 11.12 17.09 -19.95
CA GLN A 234 11.46 18.32 -20.62
C GLN A 234 10.95 18.36 -22.08
N ALA A 235 11.10 17.26 -22.81
CA ALA A 235 10.58 17.15 -24.17
C ALA A 235 9.05 17.27 -24.22
N ASN A 236 8.33 16.63 -23.30
CA ASN A 236 6.86 16.75 -23.21
C ASN A 236 6.44 18.18 -22.89
N ASN A 237 7.14 18.87 -21.98
CA ASN A 237 6.86 20.26 -21.66
C ASN A 237 7.07 21.19 -22.88
N SER A 238 8.16 20.99 -23.64
CA SER A 238 8.40 21.74 -24.87
C SER A 238 7.32 21.48 -25.94
N LEU A 239 6.85 20.25 -26.10
CA LEU A 239 5.75 19.94 -27.02
C LEU A 239 4.46 20.69 -26.61
N LYS A 240 4.19 20.76 -25.33
CA LYS A 240 3.02 21.47 -24.79
C LYS A 240 3.14 22.99 -24.97
N GLU A 241 4.28 23.57 -24.60
CA GLU A 241 4.49 25.03 -24.59
C GLU A 241 4.68 25.61 -25.99
N ASP A 242 5.47 24.94 -26.84
CA ASP A 242 5.85 25.47 -28.15
C ASP A 242 4.85 25.09 -29.25
N PHE A 243 4.11 23.94 -29.09
CA PHE A 243 3.26 23.39 -30.14
C PHE A 243 1.80 23.21 -29.72
N ASN A 244 1.40 23.60 -28.51
CA ASN A 244 0.06 23.35 -27.94
C ASN A 244 -0.35 21.86 -27.99
N MET A 245 0.61 20.96 -27.87
CA MET A 245 0.38 19.52 -27.90
C MET A 245 0.37 18.97 -26.48
N ALA A 246 -0.74 19.13 -25.78
CA ALA A 246 -0.89 18.64 -24.40
C ALA A 246 -1.38 17.19 -24.33
N SER A 247 -2.25 16.79 -25.25
CA SER A 247 -2.73 15.42 -25.40
C SER A 247 -2.90 15.07 -26.87
N MET A 248 -2.50 13.86 -27.25
CA MET A 248 -2.68 13.36 -28.60
C MET A 248 -3.48 12.06 -28.58
N GLU A 249 -4.60 12.08 -29.31
CA GLU A 249 -5.53 10.97 -29.45
C GLU A 249 -5.41 10.34 -30.84
N MET A 250 -5.65 9.04 -30.93
CA MET A 250 -5.64 8.25 -32.15
C MET A 250 -7.03 7.65 -32.34
N LEU A 251 -7.70 8.06 -33.40
CA LEU A 251 -8.99 7.51 -33.77
C LEU A 251 -8.81 6.49 -34.89
N LEU A 252 -9.26 5.26 -34.67
CA LEU A 252 -9.30 4.19 -35.65
C LEU A 252 -10.74 4.00 -36.11
N VAL A 253 -10.96 4.16 -37.43
CA VAL A 253 -12.24 3.93 -38.08
C VAL A 253 -12.11 2.90 -39.20
N ASP A 254 -13.23 2.31 -39.68
CA ASP A 254 -13.19 1.32 -40.74
C ASP A 254 -12.47 1.86 -41.98
N LYS A 255 -11.57 1.05 -42.57
CA LYS A 255 -10.83 1.41 -43.77
C LYS A 255 -11.75 1.81 -44.94
N ASN A 256 -12.91 1.18 -45.04
CA ASN A 256 -13.84 1.39 -46.12
C ASN A 256 -14.80 2.58 -45.88
N MET A 257 -14.61 3.35 -44.79
CA MET A 257 -15.36 4.57 -44.55
C MET A 257 -15.19 5.54 -45.74
N PRO A 258 -16.27 6.00 -46.37
CA PRO A 258 -16.16 6.95 -47.47
C PRO A 258 -15.46 8.24 -47.05
N GLU A 259 -14.58 8.76 -47.92
CA GLU A 259 -13.76 9.96 -47.59
C GLU A 259 -14.62 11.18 -47.22
N TYR A 260 -15.76 11.38 -47.83
CA TYR A 260 -16.66 12.48 -47.50
C TYR A 260 -17.19 12.38 -46.06
N LYS A 261 -17.49 11.13 -45.60
CA LYS A 261 -17.91 10.91 -44.21
C LYS A 261 -16.78 11.12 -43.23
N ALA A 262 -15.57 10.65 -43.57
CA ALA A 262 -14.39 10.87 -42.75
C ALA A 262 -14.07 12.37 -42.60
N ASN A 263 -14.15 13.12 -43.71
CA ASN A 263 -13.95 14.59 -43.68
C ASN A 263 -15.03 15.31 -42.87
N GLU A 264 -16.30 14.97 -43.05
CA GLU A 264 -17.41 15.55 -42.26
C GLU A 264 -17.22 15.26 -40.76
N MET A 265 -16.79 14.06 -40.41
CA MET A 265 -16.48 13.70 -39.03
C MET A 265 -15.31 14.51 -38.48
N ILE A 266 -14.22 14.64 -39.24
CA ILE A 266 -13.03 15.43 -38.86
C ILE A 266 -13.42 16.90 -38.63
N GLU A 267 -14.21 17.50 -39.51
CA GLU A 267 -14.71 18.87 -39.34
C GLU A 267 -15.50 19.05 -38.03
N LYS A 268 -16.38 18.06 -37.70
CA LYS A 268 -17.10 18.11 -36.43
C LYS A 268 -16.21 17.93 -35.22
N ILE A 269 -15.19 17.10 -35.34
CA ILE A 269 -14.17 16.92 -34.29
C ILE A 269 -13.39 18.22 -34.05
N GLU A 270 -12.96 18.90 -35.11
CA GLU A 270 -12.21 20.16 -35.01
C GLU A 270 -13.04 21.31 -34.43
N ASN A 271 -14.38 21.23 -34.50
CA ASN A 271 -15.26 22.22 -33.89
C ASN A 271 -15.49 21.99 -32.38
N ILE A 272 -14.97 20.92 -31.80
CA ILE A 272 -15.03 20.69 -30.35
C ILE A 272 -14.05 21.64 -29.67
N GLU A 273 -14.47 22.25 -28.58
CA GLU A 273 -13.62 23.14 -27.79
C GLU A 273 -12.37 22.43 -27.29
N GLY A 274 -11.21 23.04 -27.50
CA GLY A 274 -9.92 22.48 -27.07
C GLY A 274 -9.23 21.58 -28.08
N ILE A 275 -9.89 21.19 -29.17
CA ILE A 275 -9.20 20.52 -30.29
C ILE A 275 -8.47 21.55 -31.13
N GLU A 276 -7.16 21.39 -31.30
CA GLU A 276 -6.34 22.28 -32.12
C GLU A 276 -6.34 21.86 -33.60
N TRP A 277 -6.29 20.55 -33.86
CA TRP A 277 -6.37 20.00 -35.20
C TRP A 277 -6.69 18.50 -35.17
N ALA A 278 -7.27 18.00 -36.28
CA ALA A 278 -7.44 16.58 -36.54
C ALA A 278 -6.99 16.27 -37.97
N ILE A 279 -6.12 15.28 -38.14
CA ILE A 279 -5.51 14.91 -39.42
C ILE A 279 -5.70 13.42 -39.68
N GLY A 280 -6.32 13.09 -40.81
CA GLY A 280 -6.45 11.74 -41.34
C GLY A 280 -6.06 11.68 -42.83
N TYR A 281 -5.94 10.47 -43.38
CA TYR A 281 -5.61 10.27 -44.78
C TYR A 281 -6.54 11.03 -45.73
N SER A 282 -7.84 11.06 -45.46
CA SER A 282 -8.84 11.79 -46.26
C SER A 282 -8.55 13.29 -46.35
N LYS A 283 -8.04 13.90 -45.26
CA LYS A 283 -7.76 15.33 -45.18
C LYS A 283 -6.47 15.73 -45.89
N LEU A 284 -5.49 14.83 -46.04
CA LEU A 284 -4.25 15.12 -46.76
C LEU A 284 -4.51 15.51 -48.22
N GLY A 285 -5.52 14.92 -48.86
CA GLY A 285 -5.96 15.33 -50.17
C GLY A 285 -6.59 16.71 -50.25
N SER A 286 -7.25 17.16 -49.17
CA SER A 286 -7.92 18.48 -49.07
C SER A 286 -6.90 19.63 -48.88
N ILE A 287 -5.69 19.34 -48.40
CA ILE A 287 -4.60 20.32 -48.24
C ILE A 287 -3.87 20.60 -49.55
N GLY A 288 -4.34 20.03 -50.67
CA GLY A 288 -3.77 20.26 -52.01
C GLY A 288 -2.60 19.35 -52.36
N ILE A 289 -2.31 18.33 -51.58
CA ILE A 289 -1.31 17.31 -51.89
C ILE A 289 -1.99 16.18 -52.67
N PRO A 290 -1.62 15.95 -53.95
CA PRO A 290 -2.17 14.82 -54.71
C PRO A 290 -1.84 13.50 -54.00
N LYS A 291 -2.81 12.66 -53.75
CA LYS A 291 -2.63 11.35 -53.09
C LYS A 291 -1.62 10.45 -53.80
N THR A 292 -1.48 10.58 -55.11
CA THR A 292 -0.52 9.89 -55.96
C THR A 292 0.94 10.33 -55.73
N ALA A 293 1.13 11.49 -55.06
CA ALA A 293 2.44 12.01 -54.70
C ALA A 293 2.86 11.69 -53.26
N LEU A 294 2.00 11.03 -52.47
CA LEU A 294 2.32 10.63 -51.10
C LEU A 294 3.23 9.40 -51.12
N PRO A 295 4.35 9.42 -50.37
CA PRO A 295 5.17 8.23 -50.16
C PRO A 295 4.35 7.10 -49.52
N GLN A 296 4.64 5.85 -49.90
CA GLN A 296 3.92 4.69 -49.34
C GLN A 296 4.04 4.61 -47.82
N ASP A 297 5.23 4.91 -47.30
CA ASP A 297 5.49 4.93 -45.84
C ASP A 297 4.55 5.88 -45.10
N LEU A 298 4.17 7.01 -45.69
CA LEU A 298 3.22 7.95 -45.10
C LEU A 298 1.78 7.43 -45.16
N ILE A 299 1.42 6.75 -46.26
CA ILE A 299 0.11 6.11 -46.37
C ILE A 299 -0.04 5.01 -45.35
N ASP A 300 1.00 4.21 -45.13
CA ASP A 300 1.02 3.11 -44.18
C ASP A 300 0.90 3.57 -42.73
N VAL A 301 1.27 4.83 -42.43
CA VAL A 301 1.00 5.45 -41.10
C VAL A 301 -0.48 5.66 -40.86
N PHE A 302 -1.25 6.06 -41.88
CA PHE A 302 -2.66 6.39 -41.77
C PHE A 302 -3.61 5.26 -42.15
N GLN A 303 -3.13 4.23 -42.82
CA GLN A 303 -3.97 3.13 -43.29
C GLN A 303 -3.34 1.76 -43.02
N SER A 304 -4.13 0.88 -42.45
CA SER A 304 -3.83 -0.55 -42.29
C SER A 304 -4.80 -1.39 -43.13
N ASP A 305 -4.72 -2.72 -43.02
CA ASP A 305 -5.64 -3.62 -43.70
C ASP A 305 -7.09 -3.47 -43.27
N LYS A 306 -7.33 -3.06 -42.02
CA LYS A 306 -8.66 -2.98 -41.40
C LYS A 306 -9.12 -1.56 -41.08
N TYR A 307 -8.18 -0.66 -40.76
CA TYR A 307 -8.51 0.66 -40.21
C TYR A 307 -7.80 1.77 -40.97
N GLN A 308 -8.42 2.93 -41.00
CA GLN A 308 -7.76 4.21 -41.22
C GLN A 308 -7.62 4.95 -39.88
N MET A 309 -6.49 5.62 -39.69
CA MET A 309 -6.16 6.36 -38.47
C MET A 309 -6.33 7.85 -38.68
N ILE A 310 -6.90 8.51 -37.68
CA ILE A 310 -7.00 9.97 -37.59
C ILE A 310 -6.29 10.38 -36.30
N LEU A 311 -5.34 11.28 -36.41
CA LEU A 311 -4.66 11.89 -35.27
C LEU A 311 -5.43 13.14 -34.86
N ILE A 312 -5.65 13.28 -33.56
CA ILE A 312 -6.38 14.39 -32.97
C ILE A 312 -5.50 15.01 -31.89
N ASN A 313 -5.28 16.31 -31.93
CA ASN A 313 -4.49 17.04 -30.93
C ASN A 313 -5.39 17.92 -30.08
N SER A 314 -5.28 17.77 -28.76
CA SER A 314 -5.96 18.60 -27.79
C SER A 314 -4.98 19.49 -27.02
N LYS A 315 -5.43 20.71 -26.73
CA LYS A 315 -4.72 21.63 -25.81
C LYS A 315 -4.95 21.32 -24.34
N TYR A 316 -5.96 20.49 -24.04
CA TYR A 316 -6.27 20.12 -22.66
C TYR A 316 -5.28 19.11 -22.11
N GLU A 317 -4.93 19.26 -20.84
CA GLU A 317 -4.03 18.33 -20.16
C GLU A 317 -4.70 17.01 -19.85
N ILE A 318 -3.88 15.95 -19.85
CA ILE A 318 -4.28 14.61 -19.50
C ILE A 318 -4.78 14.55 -18.04
N ALA A 319 -5.82 13.77 -17.79
CA ALA A 319 -6.43 13.57 -16.48
C ALA A 319 -7.03 14.85 -15.88
N THR A 320 -7.56 15.75 -16.72
CA THR A 320 -8.39 16.89 -16.32
C THR A 320 -9.86 16.64 -16.66
N ASP A 321 -10.76 17.35 -15.96
CA ASP A 321 -12.20 17.24 -16.23
C ASP A 321 -12.55 17.73 -17.63
N GLU A 322 -11.86 18.77 -18.10
CA GLU A 322 -12.04 19.34 -19.45
C GLU A 322 -11.71 18.29 -20.53
N LEU A 323 -10.57 17.57 -20.39
CA LEU A 323 -10.23 16.51 -21.35
C LEU A 323 -11.19 15.33 -21.24
N ASN A 324 -11.61 14.96 -20.03
CA ASN A 324 -12.57 13.85 -19.84
C ASN A 324 -13.92 14.14 -20.49
N GLU A 325 -14.41 15.38 -20.40
CA GLU A 325 -15.64 15.79 -21.10
C GLU A 325 -15.45 15.84 -22.61
N GLN A 326 -14.31 16.37 -23.07
CA GLN A 326 -13.96 16.38 -24.50
C GLN A 326 -13.90 14.95 -25.07
N VAL A 327 -13.30 13.99 -24.39
CA VAL A 327 -13.26 12.57 -24.78
C VAL A 327 -14.66 11.96 -24.87
N LYS A 328 -15.60 12.33 -23.97
CA LYS A 328 -17.01 11.90 -24.05
C LYS A 328 -17.68 12.47 -25.29
N GLU A 329 -17.48 13.77 -25.57
CA GLU A 329 -18.05 14.43 -26.74
C GLU A 329 -17.48 13.85 -28.02
N LEU A 330 -16.15 13.66 -28.12
CA LEU A 330 -15.49 12.97 -29.21
C LEU A 330 -16.11 11.59 -29.45
N THR A 331 -16.23 10.78 -28.41
CA THR A 331 -16.83 9.44 -28.51
C THR A 331 -18.25 9.49 -29.03
N ASN A 332 -19.07 10.43 -28.58
CA ASN A 332 -20.45 10.59 -29.03
C ASN A 332 -20.55 11.00 -30.49
N ILE A 333 -19.65 11.83 -30.98
CA ILE A 333 -19.60 12.20 -32.40
C ILE A 333 -19.14 11.02 -33.24
N ILE A 334 -18.03 10.39 -32.87
CA ILE A 334 -17.42 9.28 -33.60
C ILE A 334 -18.41 8.12 -33.80
N LYS A 335 -19.10 7.72 -32.72
CA LYS A 335 -20.09 6.61 -32.76
C LYS A 335 -21.29 6.84 -33.68
N LYS A 336 -21.57 8.08 -34.08
CA LYS A 336 -22.60 8.38 -35.08
C LYS A 336 -22.17 8.04 -36.51
N TYR A 337 -20.84 8.01 -36.77
CA TYR A 337 -20.26 7.72 -38.07
C TYR A 337 -19.82 6.27 -38.21
N ASP A 338 -19.26 5.71 -37.12
CA ASP A 338 -18.82 4.33 -37.05
C ASP A 338 -18.98 3.80 -35.61
N GLU A 339 -19.94 2.87 -35.44
CA GLU A 339 -20.20 2.24 -34.13
C GLU A 339 -18.97 1.45 -33.59
N ASN A 340 -18.15 0.92 -34.50
CA ASN A 340 -17.01 0.10 -34.18
C ASN A 340 -15.69 0.92 -34.05
N ALA A 341 -15.76 2.23 -34.27
CA ALA A 341 -14.57 3.08 -34.13
C ALA A 341 -13.97 3.00 -32.74
N ILE A 342 -12.65 3.05 -32.67
CA ILE A 342 -11.86 2.96 -31.44
C ILE A 342 -11.12 4.29 -31.27
N LEU A 343 -11.41 4.99 -30.19
CA LEU A 343 -10.64 6.15 -29.76
C LEU A 343 -9.59 5.68 -28.76
N ALA A 344 -8.31 5.83 -29.12
CA ALA A 344 -7.14 5.45 -28.33
C ALA A 344 -6.27 6.69 -28.09
N GLY A 345 -5.37 6.62 -27.12
CA GLY A 345 -4.49 7.73 -26.75
C GLY A 345 -4.39 7.89 -25.25
N GLU A 346 -3.65 8.90 -24.82
CA GLU A 346 -3.44 9.12 -23.39
C GLU A 346 -4.70 9.63 -22.69
N GLY A 347 -5.51 10.48 -23.33
CA GLY A 347 -6.75 11.00 -22.77
C GLY A 347 -7.80 9.92 -22.50
N PRO A 348 -8.24 9.12 -23.50
CA PRO A 348 -9.14 8.01 -23.29
C PRO A 348 -8.63 7.00 -22.27
N LEU A 349 -7.32 6.66 -22.31
CA LEU A 349 -6.70 5.75 -21.34
C LEU A 349 -6.80 6.27 -19.90
N MET A 350 -6.54 7.56 -19.69
CA MET A 350 -6.62 8.15 -18.35
C MET A 350 -8.06 8.23 -17.86
N LYS A 351 -9.00 8.52 -18.72
CA LYS A 351 -10.43 8.48 -18.37
C LYS A 351 -10.86 7.09 -17.88
N ASP A 352 -10.50 6.04 -18.63
CA ASP A 352 -10.79 4.65 -18.25
C ASP A 352 -10.05 4.28 -16.95
N LEU A 353 -8.82 4.75 -16.76
CA LEU A 353 -8.05 4.53 -15.53
C LEU A 353 -8.74 5.14 -14.30
N VAL A 354 -9.31 6.35 -14.41
CA VAL A 354 -10.09 6.98 -13.33
C VAL A 354 -11.29 6.12 -12.96
N GLU A 355 -12.11 5.71 -13.94
CA GLU A 355 -13.30 4.89 -13.72
C GLU A 355 -12.97 3.53 -13.08
N ILE A 356 -11.91 2.87 -13.57
CA ILE A 356 -11.42 1.59 -13.02
C ILE A 356 -10.89 1.78 -11.60
N SER A 357 -10.13 2.86 -11.34
CA SER A 357 -9.54 3.11 -10.02
C SER A 357 -10.58 3.36 -8.94
N ASP A 358 -11.65 4.08 -9.24
CA ASP A 358 -12.76 4.31 -8.31
C ASP A 358 -13.49 3.00 -7.96
N HIS A 359 -13.70 2.14 -8.97
CA HIS A 359 -14.24 0.81 -8.75
C HIS A 359 -13.30 -0.05 -7.89
N ASP A 360 -12.02 -0.08 -8.22
CA ASP A 360 -11.02 -0.88 -7.53
C ASP A 360 -10.84 -0.43 -6.08
N PHE A 361 -10.84 0.88 -5.81
CA PHE A 361 -10.79 1.42 -4.45
C PHE A 361 -11.90 0.86 -3.56
N ASN A 362 -13.14 0.89 -4.04
CA ASN A 362 -14.28 0.36 -3.30
C ASN A 362 -14.23 -1.18 -3.17
N SER A 363 -13.89 -1.88 -4.25
CA SER A 363 -13.80 -3.35 -4.28
C SER A 363 -12.75 -3.87 -3.30
N VAL A 364 -11.54 -3.28 -3.30
CA VAL A 364 -10.44 -3.67 -2.41
C VAL A 364 -10.78 -3.41 -0.95
N ASN A 365 -11.35 -2.25 -0.63
CA ASN A 365 -11.72 -1.92 0.74
C ASN A 365 -12.77 -2.89 1.29
N ILE A 366 -13.83 -3.17 0.52
CA ILE A 366 -14.87 -4.11 0.95
C ILE A 366 -14.30 -5.52 1.09
N THR A 367 -13.53 -5.98 0.10
CA THR A 367 -12.94 -7.34 0.10
C THR A 367 -11.97 -7.52 1.25
N SER A 368 -11.07 -6.56 1.51
CA SER A 368 -10.10 -6.64 2.60
C SER A 368 -10.77 -6.68 3.97
N ILE A 369 -11.74 -5.80 4.22
CA ILE A 369 -12.52 -5.79 5.46
C ILE A 369 -13.27 -7.12 5.66
N ALA A 370 -13.93 -7.62 4.61
CA ALA A 370 -14.70 -8.87 4.70
C ALA A 370 -13.81 -10.09 4.96
N VAL A 371 -12.72 -10.24 4.23
CA VAL A 371 -11.80 -11.37 4.38
C VAL A 371 -11.13 -11.34 5.75
N ILE A 372 -10.63 -10.18 6.18
CA ILE A 372 -10.00 -10.02 7.49
C ILE A 372 -11.02 -10.26 8.62
N PHE A 373 -12.26 -9.76 8.49
CA PHE A 373 -13.33 -10.04 9.44
C PHE A 373 -13.56 -11.54 9.61
N ILE A 374 -13.68 -12.28 8.50
CA ILE A 374 -13.89 -13.74 8.52
C ILE A 374 -12.72 -14.43 9.22
N ILE A 375 -11.48 -14.10 8.87
CA ILE A 375 -10.30 -14.74 9.49
C ILE A 375 -10.26 -14.46 11.00
N MET A 376 -10.48 -13.20 11.40
CA MET A 376 -10.50 -12.85 12.82
C MET A 376 -11.61 -13.54 13.61
N LEU A 377 -12.75 -13.80 12.97
CA LEU A 377 -13.86 -14.54 13.57
C LEU A 377 -13.39 -15.94 14.02
N PHE A 378 -12.60 -16.63 13.18
CA PHE A 378 -12.03 -17.94 13.49
C PHE A 378 -10.87 -17.85 14.50
N VAL A 379 -9.96 -16.89 14.33
CA VAL A 379 -8.77 -16.73 15.18
C VAL A 379 -9.15 -16.34 16.61
N LEU A 380 -10.03 -15.36 16.78
CA LEU A 380 -10.44 -14.86 18.09
C LEU A 380 -11.62 -15.62 18.70
N LYS A 381 -12.28 -16.46 17.91
CA LYS A 381 -13.47 -17.23 18.32
C LYS A 381 -14.54 -16.32 18.97
N SER A 382 -14.76 -15.14 18.40
CA SER A 382 -15.63 -14.09 18.90
C SER A 382 -16.27 -13.35 17.76
N ILE A 383 -17.53 -12.95 17.87
CA ILE A 383 -18.23 -12.15 16.86
C ILE A 383 -17.99 -10.65 17.07
N SER A 384 -17.93 -10.19 18.32
CA SER A 384 -17.81 -8.76 18.63
C SER A 384 -16.39 -8.22 18.45
N LEU A 385 -15.37 -9.04 18.75
CA LEU A 385 -13.98 -8.59 18.71
C LEU A 385 -13.53 -8.17 17.28
N PRO A 386 -13.80 -8.95 16.22
CA PRO A 386 -13.46 -8.51 14.87
C PRO A 386 -14.05 -7.15 14.49
N VAL A 387 -15.31 -6.91 14.87
CA VAL A 387 -15.97 -5.61 14.64
C VAL A 387 -15.22 -4.48 15.36
N ILE A 388 -14.91 -4.68 16.64
CA ILE A 388 -14.19 -3.66 17.45
C ILE A 388 -12.82 -3.37 16.85
N LEU A 389 -12.07 -4.43 16.47
CA LEU A 389 -10.73 -4.29 15.92
C LEU A 389 -10.75 -3.55 14.57
N ILE A 390 -11.65 -3.93 13.67
CA ILE A 390 -11.80 -3.27 12.37
C ILE A 390 -12.14 -1.80 12.56
N VAL A 391 -13.10 -1.45 13.42
CA VAL A 391 -13.48 -0.05 13.67
C VAL A 391 -12.29 0.77 14.18
N VAL A 392 -11.46 0.21 15.06
CA VAL A 392 -10.27 0.90 15.60
C VAL A 392 -9.21 1.09 14.52
N ILE A 393 -9.02 0.10 13.64
CA ILE A 393 -8.00 0.18 12.57
C ILE A 393 -8.48 1.11 11.45
N GLU A 394 -9.74 1.00 11.02
CA GLU A 394 -10.35 1.90 10.04
C GLU A 394 -10.26 3.37 10.49
N PHE A 395 -10.46 3.64 11.77
CA PHE A 395 -10.25 4.98 12.31
C PHE A 395 -8.81 5.48 12.10
N ALA A 396 -7.81 4.62 12.30
CA ALA A 396 -6.42 4.98 12.03
C ALA A 396 -6.18 5.24 10.53
N ILE A 397 -6.82 4.45 9.65
CA ILE A 397 -6.77 4.64 8.21
C ILE A 397 -7.42 5.98 7.81
N PHE A 398 -8.59 6.30 8.35
CA PHE A 398 -9.27 7.58 8.08
C PHE A 398 -8.44 8.79 8.52
N ILE A 399 -7.76 8.70 9.68
CA ILE A 399 -6.83 9.76 10.11
C ILE A 399 -5.68 9.88 9.10
N ASN A 400 -5.02 8.77 8.78
CA ASN A 400 -3.87 8.76 7.90
C ASN A 400 -4.21 9.30 6.51
N MET A 401 -5.27 8.80 5.91
CA MET A 401 -5.71 9.17 4.57
C MET A 401 -6.45 10.52 4.52
N GLY A 402 -6.93 11.01 5.66
CA GLY A 402 -7.60 12.31 5.75
C GLY A 402 -6.66 13.50 5.95
N ILE A 403 -5.45 13.29 6.49
CA ILE A 403 -4.47 14.37 6.67
C ILE A 403 -4.15 15.11 5.35
N PRO A 404 -3.97 14.46 4.19
CA PRO A 404 -3.69 15.13 2.92
C PRO A 404 -4.73 16.19 2.57
N TYR A 405 -6.02 15.95 2.81
CA TYR A 405 -7.08 16.94 2.61
C TYR A 405 -6.82 18.22 3.41
N TYR A 406 -6.48 18.10 4.70
CA TYR A 406 -6.23 19.26 5.56
C TYR A 406 -4.90 19.96 5.31
N THR A 407 -3.99 19.30 4.59
CA THR A 407 -2.67 19.84 4.22
C THR A 407 -2.60 20.25 2.75
N ASN A 408 -3.71 20.18 2.01
CA ASN A 408 -3.80 20.48 0.57
C ASN A 408 -2.77 19.71 -0.26
N VAL A 409 -2.58 18.42 0.06
CA VAL A 409 -1.71 17.50 -0.66
C VAL A 409 -2.57 16.54 -1.47
N THR A 410 -2.36 16.50 -2.78
CA THR A 410 -2.98 15.51 -3.67
C THR A 410 -2.19 14.22 -3.65
N LEU A 411 -2.85 13.07 -3.67
CA LEU A 411 -2.21 11.76 -3.61
C LEU A 411 -2.18 11.08 -4.99
N PRO A 412 -1.14 10.29 -5.31
CA PRO A 412 -1.22 9.41 -6.48
C PRO A 412 -2.29 8.32 -6.25
N PHE A 413 -3.10 8.04 -7.28
CA PHE A 413 -4.23 7.10 -7.19
C PHE A 413 -3.83 5.72 -6.64
N VAL A 414 -2.67 5.21 -7.04
CA VAL A 414 -2.14 3.93 -6.54
C VAL A 414 -2.00 3.93 -5.02
N ALA A 415 -1.47 5.03 -4.46
CA ALA A 415 -1.28 5.13 -3.02
C ALA A 415 -2.63 5.09 -2.27
N SER A 416 -3.66 5.78 -2.79
CA SER A 416 -4.98 5.81 -2.15
C SER A 416 -5.63 4.42 -2.09
N ILE A 417 -5.49 3.60 -3.15
CA ILE A 417 -6.09 2.26 -3.21
C ILE A 417 -5.35 1.28 -2.30
N VAL A 418 -4.02 1.29 -2.35
CA VAL A 418 -3.18 0.24 -1.74
C VAL A 418 -2.95 0.46 -0.25
N ILE A 419 -2.87 1.72 0.20
CA ILE A 419 -2.50 2.06 1.58
C ILE A 419 -3.51 1.54 2.60
N GLY A 420 -4.82 1.70 2.35
CA GLY A 420 -5.85 1.24 3.28
C GLY A 420 -5.68 -0.25 3.61
N THR A 421 -5.53 -1.06 2.58
CA THR A 421 -5.38 -2.52 2.73
C THR A 421 -4.06 -2.93 3.38
N ILE A 422 -2.94 -2.28 2.99
CA ILE A 422 -1.64 -2.55 3.60
C ILE A 422 -1.66 -2.16 5.08
N GLN A 423 -2.17 -0.98 5.40
CA GLN A 423 -2.26 -0.50 6.79
C GLN A 423 -3.17 -1.40 7.62
N LEU A 424 -4.32 -1.82 7.08
CA LEU A 424 -5.22 -2.77 7.75
C LEU A 424 -4.50 -4.10 8.03
N GLY A 425 -3.82 -4.69 7.03
CA GLY A 425 -3.09 -5.95 7.17
C GLY A 425 -1.91 -5.87 8.14
N ALA A 426 -1.13 -4.78 8.10
CA ALA A 426 0.08 -4.63 8.93
C ALA A 426 -0.19 -4.21 10.37
N THR A 427 -1.37 -3.67 10.70
CA THR A 427 -1.66 -3.18 12.05
C THR A 427 -2.57 -4.06 12.87
N ILE A 428 -3.24 -5.01 12.21
CA ILE A 428 -4.13 -5.95 12.88
C ILE A 428 -3.38 -6.83 13.89
N ASP A 429 -2.11 -7.08 13.66
CA ASP A 429 -1.23 -7.88 14.50
C ASP A 429 -1.10 -7.28 15.90
N TYR A 430 -0.96 -5.96 15.99
CA TYR A 430 -0.93 -5.23 17.27
C TYR A 430 -2.25 -5.38 18.03
N ALA A 431 -3.35 -5.27 17.31
CA ALA A 431 -4.68 -5.38 17.90
C ALA A 431 -4.98 -6.81 18.38
N ILE A 432 -4.60 -7.83 17.62
CA ILE A 432 -4.74 -9.25 17.99
C ILE A 432 -3.90 -9.55 19.25
N LEU A 433 -2.67 -9.02 19.33
CA LEU A 433 -1.78 -9.26 20.46
C LEU A 433 -2.38 -8.72 21.78
N ILE A 434 -2.85 -7.47 21.78
CA ILE A 434 -3.51 -6.86 22.95
C ILE A 434 -4.78 -7.63 23.31
N THR A 435 -5.60 -7.95 22.31
CA THR A 435 -6.90 -8.62 22.50
C THR A 435 -6.73 -10.03 23.08
N ASN A 436 -5.78 -10.82 22.57
CA ASN A 436 -5.51 -12.16 23.10
C ASN A 436 -5.08 -12.13 24.56
N LYS A 437 -4.23 -11.17 24.95
CA LYS A 437 -3.84 -11.01 26.34
C LYS A 437 -5.02 -10.57 27.21
N TYR A 438 -5.88 -9.66 26.70
CA TYR A 438 -7.11 -9.27 27.40
C TYR A 438 -8.02 -10.46 27.65
N ILE A 439 -8.30 -11.27 26.62
CA ILE A 439 -9.13 -12.48 26.72
C ILE A 439 -8.55 -13.46 27.76
N ASN A 440 -7.23 -13.70 27.74
CA ASN A 440 -6.59 -14.61 28.67
C ASN A 440 -6.70 -14.12 30.12
N ALA A 441 -6.44 -12.83 30.37
CA ALA A 441 -6.61 -12.25 31.70
C ALA A 441 -8.06 -12.31 32.19
N ARG A 442 -9.04 -12.09 31.31
CA ARG A 442 -10.46 -12.24 31.65
C ARG A 442 -10.86 -13.69 31.94
N LYS A 443 -10.26 -14.66 31.24
CA LYS A 443 -10.46 -16.11 31.57
C LYS A 443 -9.94 -16.49 32.95
N GLU A 444 -8.92 -15.80 33.45
CA GLU A 444 -8.39 -15.90 34.82
C GLU A 444 -9.25 -15.19 35.86
N ASN A 445 -10.45 -14.71 35.49
CA ASN A 445 -11.41 -13.96 36.35
C ASN A 445 -10.91 -12.60 36.87
N LYS A 446 -9.91 -11.97 36.22
CA LYS A 446 -9.47 -10.60 36.55
C LYS A 446 -10.55 -9.58 36.19
N ASP A 447 -10.64 -8.48 36.96
CA ASP A 447 -11.54 -7.38 36.60
C ASP A 447 -11.15 -6.78 35.21
N LYS A 448 -12.14 -6.21 34.52
CA LYS A 448 -11.95 -5.66 33.14
C LYS A 448 -10.86 -4.61 33.04
N LYS A 449 -10.69 -3.74 34.07
CA LYS A 449 -9.62 -2.74 34.08
C LYS A 449 -8.25 -3.38 34.34
N GLU A 450 -8.19 -4.38 35.21
CA GLU A 450 -6.98 -5.13 35.49
C GLU A 450 -6.56 -5.97 34.28
N ALA A 451 -7.50 -6.63 33.61
CA ALA A 451 -7.27 -7.35 32.36
C ALA A 451 -6.77 -6.41 31.26
N ALA A 452 -7.32 -5.21 31.13
CA ALA A 452 -6.85 -4.21 30.18
C ALA A 452 -5.45 -3.68 30.54
N LYS A 453 -5.15 -3.51 31.83
CA LYS A 453 -3.81 -3.14 32.31
C LYS A 453 -2.78 -4.20 31.98
N GLU A 454 -3.12 -5.46 32.16
CA GLU A 454 -2.24 -6.59 31.83
C GLU A 454 -2.06 -6.76 30.32
N SER A 455 -3.12 -6.55 29.53
CA SER A 455 -3.07 -6.64 28.08
C SER A 455 -2.12 -5.64 27.43
N LEU A 456 -1.88 -4.49 28.06
CA LEU A 456 -0.91 -3.50 27.66
C LEU A 456 0.50 -3.75 28.23
N GLY A 457 0.68 -4.59 29.24
CA GLY A 457 1.93 -4.73 30.00
C GLY A 457 3.16 -4.95 29.13
N THR A 458 3.38 -6.19 28.69
CA THR A 458 4.48 -6.55 27.78
C THR A 458 4.24 -6.14 26.32
N PRO A 459 3.00 -6.19 25.76
CA PRO A 459 2.79 -5.86 24.36
C PRO A 459 3.14 -4.42 23.97
N ILE A 460 2.94 -3.45 24.85
CA ILE A 460 3.14 -2.03 24.53
C ILE A 460 4.57 -1.77 24.01
N SER A 461 5.59 -2.34 24.65
CA SER A 461 6.98 -2.18 24.22
C SER A 461 7.22 -2.83 22.86
N SER A 462 6.72 -4.06 22.65
CA SER A 462 6.85 -4.76 21.36
C SER A 462 6.16 -4.01 20.23
N ILE A 463 4.93 -3.50 20.45
CA ILE A 463 4.18 -2.74 19.46
C ILE A 463 4.88 -1.42 19.12
N ILE A 464 5.45 -0.73 20.11
CA ILE A 464 6.19 0.52 19.87
C ILE A 464 7.45 0.24 19.05
N VAL A 465 8.21 -0.78 19.38
CA VAL A 465 9.43 -1.13 18.64
C VAL A 465 9.09 -1.50 17.20
N SER A 466 8.08 -2.33 17.01
CA SER A 466 7.62 -2.77 15.72
C SER A 466 7.09 -1.61 14.87
N GLY A 467 6.20 -0.79 15.43
CA GLY A 467 5.68 0.39 14.74
C GLY A 467 6.78 1.39 14.35
N LEU A 468 7.80 1.57 15.21
CA LEU A 468 8.96 2.39 14.90
C LEU A 468 9.85 1.76 13.83
N CYS A 469 10.04 0.43 13.80
CA CYS A 469 10.77 -0.26 12.74
C CYS A 469 10.04 -0.11 11.40
N PHE A 470 8.72 -0.29 11.37
CA PHE A 470 7.95 -0.06 10.15
C PHE A 470 7.99 1.39 9.69
N PHE A 471 7.88 2.34 10.63
CA PHE A 471 8.09 3.75 10.35
C PHE A 471 9.49 4.00 9.76
N GLY A 472 10.55 3.51 10.40
CA GLY A 472 11.93 3.72 9.94
C GLY A 472 12.19 3.12 8.56
N ALA A 473 11.71 1.90 8.31
CA ALA A 473 11.85 1.24 7.02
C ALA A 473 11.23 2.07 5.87
N THR A 474 10.05 2.63 6.09
CA THR A 474 9.30 3.35 5.04
C THR A 474 9.62 4.85 4.99
N PHE A 475 9.85 5.51 6.13
CA PHE A 475 10.15 6.95 6.19
C PHE A 475 11.39 7.33 5.39
N GLY A 476 12.48 6.56 5.56
CA GLY A 476 13.72 6.85 4.86
C GLY A 476 13.59 6.77 3.34
N VAL A 477 12.80 5.83 2.85
CA VAL A 477 12.48 5.69 1.41
C VAL A 477 11.59 6.86 0.96
N GLY A 478 10.56 7.17 1.73
CA GLY A 478 9.66 8.29 1.43
C GLY A 478 10.37 9.63 1.31
N PHE A 479 11.41 9.84 2.12
CA PHE A 479 12.24 11.06 2.07
C PHE A 479 13.25 11.07 0.92
N TYR A 480 13.82 9.93 0.57
CA TYR A 480 14.90 9.81 -0.43
C TYR A 480 14.39 9.69 -1.87
N SER A 481 13.24 9.03 -2.08
CA SER A 481 12.75 8.71 -3.42
C SER A 481 12.50 9.97 -4.25
N LYS A 482 13.03 9.96 -5.47
CA LYS A 482 12.76 10.98 -6.49
C LYS A 482 11.52 10.66 -7.32
N ILE A 483 10.99 9.45 -7.20
CA ILE A 483 9.72 9.05 -7.82
C ILE A 483 8.62 9.35 -6.81
N GLU A 484 7.85 10.41 -7.07
CA GLU A 484 6.83 10.90 -6.12
C GLU A 484 5.81 9.83 -5.72
N MET A 485 5.44 8.93 -6.65
CA MET A 485 4.53 7.82 -6.37
C MET A 485 5.08 6.89 -5.28
N ILE A 486 6.37 6.51 -5.35
CA ILE A 486 7.03 5.68 -4.35
C ILE A 486 7.21 6.47 -3.05
N GLY A 487 7.64 7.72 -3.16
CA GLY A 487 7.81 8.64 -2.04
C GLY A 487 6.52 8.85 -1.25
N SER A 488 5.42 9.17 -1.94
CA SER A 488 4.09 9.35 -1.34
C SER A 488 3.59 8.08 -0.67
N LEU A 489 3.73 6.92 -1.34
CA LEU A 489 3.34 5.61 -0.82
C LEU A 489 4.07 5.32 0.50
N CYS A 490 5.40 5.44 0.51
CA CYS A 490 6.23 5.20 1.69
C CYS A 490 5.98 6.23 2.80
N THR A 491 5.72 7.50 2.47
CA THR A 491 5.36 8.54 3.44
C THR A 491 4.01 8.25 4.11
N LEU A 492 3.00 7.86 3.33
CA LEU A 492 1.70 7.46 3.86
C LEU A 492 1.82 6.23 4.75
N MET A 493 2.65 5.25 4.38
CA MET A 493 2.87 4.05 5.18
C MET A 493 3.61 4.36 6.49
N SER A 494 4.63 5.19 6.45
CA SER A 494 5.37 5.60 7.66
C SER A 494 4.47 6.33 8.64
N ARG A 495 3.68 7.30 8.16
CA ARG A 495 2.69 8.02 8.96
C ARG A 495 1.61 7.07 9.47
N GLY A 496 1.12 6.17 8.60
CA GLY A 496 0.14 5.14 8.94
C GLY A 496 0.62 4.22 10.06
N ALA A 497 1.89 3.83 10.07
CA ALA A 497 2.49 3.02 11.13
C ALA A 497 2.38 3.70 12.50
N ILE A 498 2.75 4.98 12.59
CA ILE A 498 2.67 5.74 13.84
C ILE A 498 1.22 5.95 14.28
N VAL A 499 0.34 6.38 13.35
CA VAL A 499 -1.07 6.61 13.65
C VAL A 499 -1.75 5.32 14.13
N SER A 500 -1.52 4.20 13.44
CA SER A 500 -2.09 2.91 13.83
C SER A 500 -1.57 2.40 15.17
N MET A 501 -0.25 2.50 15.39
CA MET A 501 0.37 2.14 16.66
C MET A 501 -0.26 2.91 17.82
N LEU A 502 -0.37 4.23 17.70
CA LEU A 502 -0.97 5.08 18.73
C LEU A 502 -2.45 4.76 18.93
N THR A 503 -3.19 4.57 17.84
CA THR A 503 -4.63 4.24 17.90
C THR A 503 -4.86 2.90 18.58
N VAL A 504 -4.09 1.87 18.24
CA VAL A 504 -4.23 0.55 18.87
C VAL A 504 -3.83 0.59 20.35
N ILE A 505 -2.77 1.29 20.72
CA ILE A 505 -2.34 1.40 22.12
C ILE A 505 -3.34 2.19 22.97
N CYS A 506 -3.92 3.28 22.43
CA CYS A 506 -4.78 4.18 23.20
C CYS A 506 -6.26 3.79 23.13
N VAL A 507 -6.80 3.58 21.92
CA VAL A 507 -8.24 3.43 21.70
C VAL A 507 -8.72 2.00 21.96
N LEU A 508 -7.97 0.99 21.51
CA LEU A 508 -8.41 -0.41 21.65
C LEU A 508 -8.66 -0.83 23.10
N PRO A 509 -7.76 -0.56 24.09
CA PRO A 509 -8.04 -0.92 25.49
C PRO A 509 -9.26 -0.23 26.07
N ALA A 510 -9.54 1.02 25.66
CA ALA A 510 -10.74 1.73 26.08
C ALA A 510 -12.00 1.00 25.57
N PHE A 511 -12.01 0.54 24.34
CA PHE A 511 -13.12 -0.22 23.75
C PHE A 511 -13.27 -1.60 24.38
N LEU A 512 -12.18 -2.30 24.68
CA LEU A 512 -12.22 -3.57 25.39
C LEU A 512 -12.87 -3.44 26.77
N ILE A 513 -12.60 -2.34 27.51
CA ILE A 513 -13.22 -2.06 28.81
C ILE A 513 -14.70 -1.71 28.66
N ILE A 514 -15.07 -0.87 27.69
CA ILE A 514 -16.45 -0.41 27.50
C ILE A 514 -17.35 -1.55 27.03
N PHE A 515 -16.89 -2.32 26.06
CA PHE A 515 -17.64 -3.42 25.46
C PHE A 515 -17.39 -4.78 26.13
N ASP A 516 -16.75 -4.83 27.31
CA ASP A 516 -16.41 -6.07 28.03
C ASP A 516 -17.58 -7.04 28.16
N LYS A 517 -18.78 -6.57 28.54
CA LYS A 517 -19.96 -7.42 28.65
C LYS A 517 -20.37 -8.07 27.35
N LEU A 518 -20.26 -7.34 26.23
CA LEU A 518 -20.56 -7.86 24.90
C LEU A 518 -19.50 -8.88 24.47
N ILE A 519 -18.23 -8.58 24.72
CA ILE A 519 -17.09 -9.46 24.42
C ILE A 519 -17.23 -10.78 25.18
N CYS A 520 -17.49 -10.74 26.49
CA CYS A 520 -17.66 -11.94 27.29
C CYS A 520 -18.85 -12.79 26.83
N LYS A 521 -19.94 -12.18 26.35
CA LYS A 521 -21.13 -12.88 25.86
C LYS A 521 -20.91 -13.56 24.49
N THR A 522 -20.09 -12.98 23.63
CA THR A 522 -19.91 -13.41 22.23
C THR A 522 -18.64 -14.19 21.98
N THR A 523 -17.76 -14.35 22.98
CA THR A 523 -16.48 -15.07 22.85
C THR A 523 -16.59 -16.48 23.41
N ILE A 524 -16.20 -17.47 22.63
CA ILE A 524 -16.23 -18.88 23.03
C ILE A 524 -15.23 -19.13 24.16
N GLY A 525 -15.69 -19.80 25.23
CA GLY A 525 -14.84 -20.15 26.38
C GLY A 525 -14.65 -19.04 27.41
N MET A 526 -15.38 -17.92 27.33
CA MET A 526 -15.52 -16.96 28.43
C MET A 526 -16.78 -17.31 29.26
N LYS A 527 -16.63 -17.24 30.58
CA LYS A 527 -17.78 -17.39 31.48
C LYS A 527 -18.72 -16.21 31.29
N LYS A 528 -20.02 -16.52 31.24
CA LYS A 528 -21.09 -15.50 31.19
C LYS A 528 -21.14 -14.68 32.48
#